data_eb946cf518e63704896b1ce95205782b
#
_entry.id   eb946cf518e63704896b1ce95205782b
#
_cell.length_a   1.000
_cell.length_b   1.000
_cell.length_c   1.000
_cell.angle_alpha   90.00
_cell.angle_beta   90.00
_cell.angle_gamma   90.00
#
_symmetry.space_group_name_H-M   'P 1'
#
loop_
_entity.id
_entity.type
_entity.pdbx_description
1 polymer ?
#
loop_
_entity_poly.entity_id
_entity_poly.type
_entity_poly.pdbx_seq_one_letter_code
_entity_poly.pdbx_strand_id
1 'polypeptide(L)'
;MCSDLTSEPLPGTAKTGGLTLALENPGGWGRDILDGEALGKELTGTIGRWLKKNRAQLQFIRRPGREGQVARDTATLFIARPGDPDNPGTPATLERMEIAGAEALTDVDLSTPGHTPGAEPVTDPLLLVCTHGKRDLCCAVKGRPLAAELAATYPGMVWESSHTKGHRFAPSMILLPWNYSFGTLSAVQTGAMLQDAAAGRLHVTGNRGRGTLGAQEQIAELAVADYLAGAGETVAMSELTVRRADSAPAPAAAEDTPEAAPAPDPAAAAADYAAVAASVDADLRRRAGELITQRMEMKITGRYEELKELKRQGHFQPVHEYQQAVKQAASERGVYGKYSKYNERRDKHKHKHGDHKHDKRQRMNPTFLVSDGDRSWTVTLERSTGHPVVSSCGDKQKTGTSWVAGGVRPVSPVSPGHE
;
A
#
# COMPACT_ATOMS: atom_id res chain seq x y z
N MET A 1 12.89 23.59 -5.02
CA MET A 1 12.53 22.16 -5.32
C MET A 1 11.04 21.98 -5.06
N CYS A 2 10.40 20.88 -5.53
CA CYS A 2 8.97 20.66 -5.26
C CYS A 2 8.66 20.65 -3.76
N SER A 3 9.54 20.08 -2.95
CA SER A 3 9.41 20.05 -1.48
C SER A 3 9.54 21.40 -0.78
N ASP A 4 9.96 22.44 -1.44
CA ASP A 4 10.03 23.80 -0.86
C ASP A 4 8.80 24.63 -1.24
N LEU A 5 8.02 24.15 -2.19
CA LEU A 5 6.87 24.84 -2.78
C LEU A 5 5.52 24.17 -2.42
N THR A 6 5.56 23.04 -1.72
CA THR A 6 4.37 22.30 -1.31
C THR A 6 4.05 22.60 0.14
N SER A 7 2.79 22.96 0.42
CA SER A 7 2.25 23.15 1.77
C SER A 7 1.03 22.24 2.04
N GLU A 8 0.91 21.16 1.30
CA GLU A 8 -0.13 20.15 1.53
C GLU A 8 0.03 19.52 2.92
N PRO A 9 -1.06 19.30 3.68
CA PRO A 9 -1.01 18.58 4.94
C PRO A 9 -0.40 17.18 4.79
N LEU A 10 0.45 16.78 5.73
CA LEU A 10 1.15 15.50 5.73
C LEU A 10 0.22 14.29 5.97
N PRO A 11 -0.69 14.31 6.97
CA PRO A 11 -1.58 13.18 7.25
C PRO A 11 -2.42 12.78 6.03
N GLY A 12 -2.54 11.47 5.81
CA GLY A 12 -3.31 10.92 4.67
C GLY A 12 -2.50 10.80 3.37
N THR A 13 -1.20 11.09 3.39
CA THR A 13 -0.35 11.07 2.19
C THR A 13 0.65 9.91 2.17
N ALA A 14 0.61 8.99 3.15
CA ALA A 14 1.45 7.82 3.17
C ALA A 14 1.12 6.86 2.02
N LYS A 15 2.15 6.17 1.51
CA LYS A 15 1.96 5.10 0.52
C LYS A 15 1.29 3.91 1.19
N THR A 16 0.17 3.46 0.63
CA THR A 16 -0.48 2.23 1.11
C THR A 16 0.30 0.98 0.70
N GLY A 17 0.33 -0.01 1.59
CA GLY A 17 0.97 -1.29 1.36
C GLY A 17 1.10 -2.11 2.64
N GLY A 18 1.21 -3.42 2.47
CA GLY A 18 1.45 -4.39 3.54
C GLY A 18 2.91 -4.85 3.56
N LEU A 19 3.13 -6.14 3.26
CA LEU A 19 4.46 -6.75 3.23
C LEU A 19 5.45 -5.95 2.38
N THR A 20 6.54 -5.51 3.00
CA THR A 20 7.60 -4.75 2.35
C THR A 20 8.90 -5.55 2.40
N LEU A 21 9.50 -5.75 1.23
CA LEU A 21 10.81 -6.34 1.05
C LEU A 21 11.81 -5.23 0.75
N ALA A 22 12.82 -5.06 1.60
CA ALA A 22 13.88 -4.10 1.39
C ALA A 22 15.18 -4.85 1.03
N LEU A 23 15.50 -4.86 -0.26
CA LEU A 23 16.62 -5.61 -0.82
C LEU A 23 17.82 -4.69 -1.09
N GLU A 24 18.97 -5.04 -0.53
CA GLU A 24 20.22 -4.33 -0.80
C GLU A 24 20.59 -4.45 -2.29
N ASN A 25 20.70 -3.30 -2.94
CA ASN A 25 21.17 -3.17 -4.31
C ASN A 25 22.05 -1.92 -4.42
N PRO A 26 23.38 -2.07 -4.39
CA PRO A 26 24.33 -0.96 -4.47
C PRO A 26 24.37 -0.27 -5.83
N GLY A 27 23.89 -0.92 -6.88
CA GLY A 27 23.87 -0.41 -8.24
C GLY A 27 22.93 0.76 -8.49
N GLY A 28 22.87 1.21 -9.73
CA GLY A 28 21.93 2.25 -10.15
C GLY A 28 20.48 1.75 -10.19
N TRP A 29 19.54 2.55 -9.68
CA TRP A 29 18.13 2.14 -9.54
C TRP A 29 17.22 2.62 -10.67
N GLY A 30 17.67 2.86 -11.88
CA GLY A 30 16.82 3.34 -12.97
C GLY A 30 15.93 4.54 -12.62
N ARG A 31 14.86 4.77 -13.35
CA ARG A 31 13.80 5.72 -12.97
C ARG A 31 12.74 5.05 -12.06
N ASP A 32 12.52 3.76 -12.26
CA ASP A 32 11.72 2.89 -11.39
C ASP A 32 12.49 1.58 -11.20
N ILE A 33 12.45 0.99 -10.01
CA ILE A 33 13.20 -0.23 -9.70
C ILE A 33 12.73 -1.46 -10.48
N LEU A 34 11.54 -1.38 -11.08
CA LEU A 34 10.95 -2.42 -11.91
C LEU A 34 10.77 -1.99 -13.38
N ASP A 35 11.57 -1.04 -13.88
CA ASP A 35 11.58 -0.64 -15.29
C ASP A 35 12.50 -1.49 -16.18
N GLY A 36 13.30 -2.34 -15.58
CA GLY A 36 14.27 -3.21 -16.24
C GLY A 36 15.66 -2.61 -16.41
N GLU A 37 15.90 -1.35 -16.00
CA GLU A 37 17.24 -0.76 -16.05
C GLU A 37 18.20 -1.38 -15.01
N ALA A 38 17.69 -1.64 -13.79
CA ALA A 38 18.53 -2.12 -12.69
C ALA A 38 18.82 -3.62 -12.74
N LEU A 39 17.85 -4.45 -13.14
CA LEU A 39 17.92 -5.92 -13.07
C LEU A 39 17.82 -6.61 -14.44
N GLY A 40 17.68 -5.86 -15.52
CA GLY A 40 17.30 -6.43 -16.81
C GLY A 40 15.80 -6.77 -16.88
N LYS A 41 15.28 -6.86 -18.12
CA LYS A 41 13.82 -6.99 -18.35
C LYS A 41 13.26 -8.34 -17.87
N GLU A 42 14.02 -9.41 -18.05
CA GLU A 42 13.58 -10.78 -17.74
C GLU A 42 13.41 -10.98 -16.23
N LEU A 43 14.46 -10.68 -15.46
CA LEU A 43 14.44 -10.79 -13.99
C LEU A 43 13.41 -9.85 -13.38
N THR A 44 13.33 -8.62 -13.87
CA THR A 44 12.31 -7.66 -13.45
C THR A 44 10.89 -8.20 -13.67
N GLY A 45 10.63 -8.83 -14.80
CA GLY A 45 9.34 -9.45 -15.10
C GLY A 45 9.02 -10.62 -14.16
N THR A 46 10.01 -11.42 -13.81
CA THR A 46 9.87 -12.56 -12.88
C THR A 46 9.59 -12.07 -11.46
N ILE A 47 10.41 -11.15 -10.96
CA ILE A 47 10.21 -10.54 -9.64
C ILE A 47 8.85 -9.83 -9.56
N GLY A 48 8.46 -9.08 -10.59
CA GLY A 48 7.17 -8.39 -10.60
C GLY A 48 5.96 -9.33 -10.49
N ARG A 49 6.01 -10.51 -11.14
CA ARG A 49 4.97 -11.54 -10.98
C ARG A 49 4.96 -12.14 -9.58
N TRP A 50 6.12 -12.42 -9.04
CA TRP A 50 6.27 -12.99 -7.70
C TRP A 50 5.81 -12.01 -6.60
N LEU A 51 6.18 -10.73 -6.68
CA LEU A 51 5.69 -9.68 -5.78
C LEU A 51 4.16 -9.57 -5.80
N LYS A 52 3.56 -9.62 -6.99
CA LYS A 52 2.09 -9.57 -7.14
C LYS A 52 1.42 -10.78 -6.50
N LYS A 53 1.98 -11.99 -6.69
CA LYS A 53 1.49 -13.24 -6.08
C LYS A 53 1.50 -13.14 -4.56
N ASN A 54 2.58 -12.62 -3.98
CA ASN A 54 2.77 -12.51 -2.53
C ASN A 54 2.17 -11.22 -1.93
N ARG A 55 1.54 -10.35 -2.74
CA ARG A 55 1.05 -9.02 -2.33
C ARG A 55 2.13 -8.19 -1.65
N ALA A 56 3.38 -8.37 -2.06
CA ALA A 56 4.55 -7.72 -1.51
C ALA A 56 4.95 -6.47 -2.30
N GLN A 57 5.58 -5.53 -1.63
CA GLN A 57 6.22 -4.36 -2.23
C GLN A 57 7.73 -4.51 -2.11
N LEU A 58 8.46 -4.05 -3.12
CA LEU A 58 9.92 -4.03 -3.12
C LEU A 58 10.43 -2.61 -2.96
N GLN A 59 11.44 -2.44 -2.12
CA GLN A 59 12.30 -1.28 -2.05
C GLN A 59 13.75 -1.74 -2.27
N PHE A 60 14.48 -1.09 -3.17
CA PHE A 60 15.93 -1.24 -3.17
C PHE A 60 16.51 -0.33 -2.10
N ILE A 61 17.46 -0.89 -1.35
CA ILE A 61 18.16 -0.18 -0.29
C ILE A 61 19.67 -0.28 -0.50
N ARG A 62 20.40 0.60 0.16
CA ARG A 62 21.84 0.52 0.29
C ARG A 62 22.31 1.24 1.56
N ARG A 63 23.48 0.89 2.04
CA ARG A 63 24.08 1.59 3.17
C ARG A 63 24.35 3.05 2.80
N PRO A 64 24.16 3.99 3.73
CA PRO A 64 24.51 5.39 3.47
C PRO A 64 26.00 5.58 3.20
N GLY A 65 26.31 6.52 2.31
CA GLY A 65 27.68 6.87 1.98
C GLY A 65 28.35 5.96 0.93
N ARG A 66 29.70 5.94 0.94
CA ARG A 66 30.50 5.21 -0.07
C ARG A 66 30.37 3.70 0.06
N GLU A 67 30.24 3.18 1.28
CA GLU A 67 30.06 1.75 1.54
C GLU A 67 28.84 1.16 0.81
N GLY A 68 27.76 1.90 0.71
CA GLY A 68 26.56 1.45 0.03
C GLY A 68 26.67 1.36 -1.49
N GLN A 69 27.80 1.77 -2.07
CA GLN A 69 28.05 1.68 -3.52
C GLN A 69 28.97 0.52 -3.89
N VAL A 70 29.49 -0.22 -2.89
CA VAL A 70 30.36 -1.35 -3.11
C VAL A 70 29.54 -2.62 -3.30
N ALA A 71 29.76 -3.31 -4.41
CA ALA A 71 29.15 -4.62 -4.66
C ALA A 71 29.71 -5.64 -3.62
N ARG A 72 28.84 -6.53 -3.16
CA ARG A 72 29.14 -7.60 -2.21
C ARG A 72 28.71 -8.93 -2.82
N ASP A 73 29.24 -10.03 -2.30
CA ASP A 73 28.90 -11.39 -2.75
C ASP A 73 27.47 -11.77 -2.34
N THR A 74 26.94 -11.16 -1.28
CA THR A 74 25.56 -11.32 -0.82
C THR A 74 24.85 -9.97 -0.71
N ALA A 75 23.53 -10.01 -0.71
CA ALA A 75 22.66 -8.86 -0.52
C ALA A 75 21.83 -9.04 0.75
N THR A 76 21.80 -8.03 1.59
CA THR A 76 20.91 -8.00 2.75
C THR A 76 19.45 -7.84 2.28
N LEU A 77 18.58 -8.71 2.76
CA LEU A 77 17.12 -8.61 2.58
C LEU A 77 16.44 -8.41 3.94
N PHE A 78 15.68 -7.34 4.07
CA PHE A 78 14.73 -7.18 5.17
C PHE A 78 13.32 -7.53 4.70
N ILE A 79 12.60 -8.25 5.55
CA ILE A 79 11.21 -8.67 5.34
C ILE A 79 10.39 -8.03 6.45
N ALA A 80 9.62 -7.00 6.10
CA ALA A 80 8.84 -6.23 7.05
C ALA A 80 7.34 -6.50 6.85
N ARG A 81 6.68 -7.01 7.87
CA ARG A 81 5.25 -7.24 7.91
C ARG A 81 4.63 -6.30 8.95
N PRO A 82 3.85 -5.31 8.56
CA PRO A 82 3.09 -4.52 9.53
C PRO A 82 2.02 -5.42 10.18
N GLY A 83 1.63 -5.07 11.40
CA GLY A 83 0.49 -5.70 12.07
C GLY A 83 -0.80 -5.54 11.25
N ASP A 84 -1.79 -6.34 11.55
CA ASP A 84 -3.11 -6.26 10.93
C ASP A 84 -3.89 -5.08 11.55
N PRO A 85 -4.32 -4.07 10.76
CA PRO A 85 -5.06 -2.93 11.29
C PRO A 85 -6.44 -3.30 11.85
N ASP A 86 -7.01 -4.42 11.40
CA ASP A 86 -8.30 -4.93 11.87
C ASP A 86 -8.17 -5.90 13.06
N ASN A 87 -6.93 -6.37 13.36
CA ASN A 87 -6.62 -7.24 14.46
C ASN A 87 -5.37 -6.76 15.21
N PRO A 88 -5.51 -5.87 16.20
CA PRO A 88 -4.39 -5.30 16.97
C PRO A 88 -3.50 -6.33 17.66
N GLY A 89 -4.01 -7.56 17.89
CA GLY A 89 -3.24 -8.68 18.44
C GLY A 89 -2.19 -9.26 17.48
N THR A 90 -2.20 -8.88 16.19
CA THR A 90 -1.20 -9.33 15.22
C THR A 90 0.02 -8.41 15.27
N PRO A 91 1.17 -8.85 15.79
CA PRO A 91 2.34 -7.99 15.92
C PRO A 91 2.94 -7.68 14.54
N ALA A 92 3.52 -6.49 14.43
CA ALA A 92 4.40 -6.16 13.32
C ALA A 92 5.73 -6.92 13.47
N THR A 93 6.27 -7.46 12.39
CA THR A 93 7.53 -8.23 12.40
C THR A 93 8.53 -7.69 11.40
N LEU A 94 9.80 -7.68 11.78
CA LEU A 94 10.93 -7.38 10.92
C LEU A 94 11.92 -8.55 10.99
N GLU A 95 12.29 -9.07 9.84
CA GLU A 95 13.24 -10.15 9.70
C GLU A 95 14.37 -9.72 8.76
N ARG A 96 15.56 -10.28 8.95
CA ARG A 96 16.74 -10.03 8.12
C ARG A 96 17.35 -11.35 7.66
N MET A 97 17.77 -11.41 6.41
CA MET A 97 18.58 -12.52 5.88
C MET A 97 19.56 -12.02 4.83
N GLU A 98 20.58 -12.82 4.55
CA GLU A 98 21.48 -12.60 3.42
C GLU A 98 21.07 -13.55 2.28
N ILE A 99 20.97 -13.01 1.06
CA ILE A 99 20.69 -13.79 -0.15
C ILE A 99 21.75 -13.53 -1.22
N ALA A 100 21.87 -14.41 -2.20
CA ALA A 100 22.90 -14.31 -3.24
C ALA A 100 22.75 -13.06 -4.13
N GLY A 101 21.55 -12.49 -4.19
CA GLY A 101 21.26 -11.31 -4.99
C GLY A 101 19.76 -11.22 -5.32
N ALA A 102 19.41 -10.36 -6.25
CA ALA A 102 18.01 -10.16 -6.65
C ALA A 102 17.41 -11.42 -7.31
N GLU A 103 18.23 -12.27 -7.91
CA GLU A 103 17.85 -13.53 -8.53
C GLU A 103 17.26 -14.51 -7.50
N ALA A 104 17.82 -14.55 -6.30
CA ALA A 104 17.38 -15.43 -5.22
C ALA A 104 16.13 -14.92 -4.49
N LEU A 105 15.66 -13.70 -4.77
CA LEU A 105 14.50 -13.13 -4.11
C LEU A 105 13.24 -13.99 -4.28
N THR A 106 13.09 -14.63 -5.43
CA THR A 106 11.90 -15.44 -5.74
C THR A 106 11.89 -16.81 -5.06
N ASP A 107 13.02 -17.22 -4.48
CA ASP A 107 13.17 -18.47 -3.74
C ASP A 107 12.85 -18.31 -2.24
N VAL A 108 12.65 -17.07 -1.79
CA VAL A 108 12.31 -16.77 -0.39
C VAL A 108 10.90 -17.24 -0.09
N ASP A 109 10.78 -18.12 0.89
CA ASP A 109 9.48 -18.61 1.38
C ASP A 109 8.86 -17.60 2.35
N LEU A 110 7.80 -16.94 1.90
CA LEU A 110 7.07 -15.92 2.67
C LEU A 110 5.77 -16.49 3.30
N SER A 111 5.57 -17.78 3.31
CA SER A 111 4.31 -18.42 3.71
C SER A 111 4.02 -18.26 5.20
N THR A 112 5.05 -18.22 6.05
CA THR A 112 4.91 -18.13 7.51
C THR A 112 5.35 -16.75 8.00
N PRO A 113 4.42 -15.84 8.34
CA PRO A 113 4.75 -14.51 8.83
C PRO A 113 5.62 -14.54 10.10
N GLY A 114 6.73 -13.79 10.10
CA GLY A 114 7.65 -13.67 11.23
C GLY A 114 8.55 -14.90 11.45
N HIS A 115 8.48 -15.89 10.56
CA HIS A 115 9.30 -17.11 10.63
C HIS A 115 9.78 -17.52 9.23
N THR A 116 10.31 -16.57 8.47
CA THR A 116 10.89 -16.83 7.13
C THR A 116 12.10 -17.75 7.28
N PRO A 117 12.17 -18.91 6.59
CA PRO A 117 13.31 -19.82 6.70
C PRO A 117 14.62 -19.15 6.35
N GLY A 118 15.60 -19.27 7.25
CA GLY A 118 16.93 -18.65 7.09
C GLY A 118 17.01 -17.16 7.43
N ALA A 119 15.92 -16.54 7.87
CA ALA A 119 15.91 -15.17 8.36
C ALA A 119 16.01 -15.11 9.89
N GLU A 120 16.60 -14.04 10.38
CA GLU A 120 16.71 -13.73 11.81
C GLU A 120 15.75 -12.57 12.17
N PRO A 121 15.08 -12.60 13.32
CA PRO A 121 14.23 -11.50 13.77
C PRO A 121 15.09 -10.26 14.07
N VAL A 122 14.58 -9.08 13.74
CA VAL A 122 15.17 -7.78 14.05
C VAL A 122 14.25 -7.03 14.98
N THR A 123 14.76 -6.60 16.12
CA THR A 123 14.02 -5.87 17.16
C THR A 123 14.06 -4.35 16.96
N ASP A 124 15.17 -3.85 16.41
CA ASP A 124 15.31 -2.43 16.14
C ASP A 124 14.45 -2.00 14.95
N PRO A 125 13.89 -0.79 14.97
CA PRO A 125 13.19 -0.25 13.81
C PRO A 125 14.12 -0.02 12.63
N LEU A 126 13.60 -0.16 11.41
CA LEU A 126 14.34 0.08 10.18
C LEU A 126 13.80 1.33 9.49
N LEU A 127 14.65 2.33 9.29
CA LEU A 127 14.30 3.57 8.60
C LEU A 127 14.85 3.58 7.18
N LEU A 128 13.95 3.65 6.21
CA LEU A 128 14.26 3.76 4.79
C LEU A 128 14.15 5.22 4.36
N VAL A 129 15.28 5.89 4.11
CA VAL A 129 15.34 7.28 3.67
C VAL A 129 15.41 7.33 2.14
N CYS A 130 14.46 7.98 1.50
CA CYS A 130 14.45 8.11 0.04
C CYS A 130 15.63 8.97 -0.46
N THR A 131 16.51 8.38 -1.28
CA THR A 131 17.65 9.06 -1.93
C THR A 131 17.64 8.93 -3.45
N HIS A 132 16.48 8.55 -4.04
CA HIS A 132 16.33 8.18 -5.44
C HIS A 132 16.30 9.40 -6.38
N GLY A 133 17.49 9.95 -6.69
CA GLY A 133 17.66 11.17 -7.47
C GLY A 133 17.22 11.07 -8.94
N LYS A 134 17.33 9.90 -9.58
CA LYS A 134 16.80 9.68 -10.94
C LYS A 134 15.27 9.82 -11.01
N ARG A 135 14.58 9.57 -9.91
CA ARG A 135 13.14 9.75 -9.81
C ARG A 135 12.77 11.20 -9.53
N ASP A 136 13.41 11.78 -8.50
CA ASP A 136 13.18 13.17 -8.09
C ASP A 136 14.41 13.75 -7.38
N LEU A 137 14.87 14.90 -7.82
CA LEU A 137 16.10 15.53 -7.34
C LEU A 137 16.07 15.85 -5.84
N CYS A 138 14.91 16.28 -5.31
CA CYS A 138 14.76 16.65 -3.90
C CYS A 138 15.00 15.46 -2.95
N CYS A 139 14.71 14.21 -3.37
CA CYS A 139 15.01 13.01 -2.59
C CYS A 139 16.53 12.82 -2.45
N ALA A 140 17.32 13.04 -3.50
CA ALA A 140 18.76 12.92 -3.41
C ALA A 140 19.39 14.05 -2.60
N VAL A 141 18.97 15.31 -2.86
CA VAL A 141 19.56 16.51 -2.26
C VAL A 141 19.29 16.58 -0.75
N LYS A 142 18.08 16.24 -0.31
CA LYS A 142 17.69 16.31 1.10
C LYS A 142 17.87 14.98 1.83
N GLY A 143 17.64 13.85 1.15
CA GLY A 143 17.68 12.54 1.76
C GLY A 143 19.08 12.01 2.03
N ARG A 144 20.04 12.21 1.11
CA ARG A 144 21.42 11.68 1.31
C ARG A 144 22.13 12.27 2.52
N PRO A 145 22.16 13.60 2.73
CA PRO A 145 22.77 14.18 3.91
C PRO A 145 22.11 13.66 5.20
N LEU A 146 20.78 13.61 5.22
CA LEU A 146 20.04 13.10 6.36
C LEU A 146 20.38 11.63 6.66
N ALA A 147 20.38 10.76 5.64
CA ALA A 147 20.71 9.35 5.82
C ALA A 147 22.15 9.15 6.33
N ALA A 148 23.11 9.91 5.82
CA ALA A 148 24.50 9.85 6.25
C ALA A 148 24.68 10.29 7.70
N GLU A 149 24.05 11.39 8.11
CA GLU A 149 24.09 11.91 9.47
C GLU A 149 23.47 10.93 10.47
N LEU A 150 22.29 10.42 10.15
CA LEU A 150 21.58 9.46 11.00
C LEU A 150 22.29 8.10 11.11
N ALA A 151 22.88 7.61 10.02
CA ALA A 151 23.59 6.33 10.05
C ALA A 151 24.82 6.32 10.97
N ALA A 152 25.42 7.47 11.21
CA ALA A 152 26.53 7.62 12.17
C ALA A 152 26.06 7.42 13.62
N THR A 153 24.82 7.83 13.93
CA THR A 153 24.24 7.76 15.29
C THR A 153 23.44 6.46 15.48
N TYR A 154 22.78 5.97 14.42
CA TYR A 154 21.91 4.78 14.43
C TYR A 154 22.41 3.75 13.40
N PRO A 155 23.59 3.14 13.61
CA PRO A 155 24.18 2.18 12.66
C PRO A 155 23.27 0.95 12.50
N GLY A 156 23.07 0.53 11.26
CA GLY A 156 22.21 -0.62 10.93
C GLY A 156 20.71 -0.32 10.84
N MET A 157 20.22 0.70 11.52
CA MET A 157 18.80 1.10 11.50
C MET A 157 18.45 1.97 10.30
N VAL A 158 19.41 2.72 9.74
CA VAL A 158 19.14 3.72 8.68
C VAL A 158 19.74 3.28 7.36
N TRP A 159 18.91 3.25 6.33
CA TRP A 159 19.30 2.87 4.97
C TRP A 159 18.81 3.89 3.95
N GLU A 160 19.63 4.15 2.93
CA GLU A 160 19.20 4.82 1.72
C GLU A 160 18.21 3.91 0.97
N SER A 161 17.14 4.49 0.42
CA SER A 161 16.09 3.73 -0.25
C SER A 161 15.75 4.28 -1.62
N SER A 162 15.27 3.40 -2.48
CA SER A 162 14.56 3.75 -3.71
C SER A 162 13.29 4.54 -3.38
N HIS A 163 12.54 4.93 -4.41
CA HIS A 163 11.44 5.88 -4.26
C HIS A 163 10.33 5.42 -3.30
N THR A 164 10.20 6.12 -2.15
CA THR A 164 9.23 5.84 -1.09
C THR A 164 7.85 6.48 -1.31
N LYS A 165 7.64 7.18 -2.44
CA LYS A 165 6.51 8.09 -2.69
C LYS A 165 6.51 9.32 -1.76
N GLY A 166 5.99 10.45 -2.25
CA GLY A 166 5.92 11.69 -1.46
C GLY A 166 7.19 12.52 -1.46
N HIS A 167 7.96 12.54 -2.56
CA HIS A 167 9.14 13.39 -2.74
C HIS A 167 8.85 14.88 -2.51
N ARG A 168 7.60 15.33 -2.69
CA ARG A 168 7.19 16.71 -2.36
C ARG A 168 7.23 17.01 -0.85
N PHE A 169 7.42 15.99 -0.03
CA PHE A 169 7.66 16.07 1.43
C PHE A 169 9.09 15.65 1.77
N ALA A 170 10.04 15.80 0.86
CA ALA A 170 11.44 15.42 1.09
C ALA A 170 12.07 16.23 2.25
N PRO A 171 12.88 15.57 3.10
CA PRO A 171 13.25 14.17 3.05
C PRO A 171 12.06 13.27 3.37
N SER A 172 11.82 12.26 2.53
CA SER A 172 10.70 11.31 2.70
C SER A 172 11.23 9.95 3.14
N MET A 173 10.56 9.35 4.12
CA MET A 173 11.03 8.16 4.81
C MET A 173 9.89 7.16 5.03
N ILE A 174 10.26 5.88 5.19
CA ILE A 174 9.37 4.81 5.66
C ILE A 174 10.01 4.17 6.89
N LEU A 175 9.23 4.04 7.95
CA LEU A 175 9.60 3.37 9.20
C LEU A 175 8.97 1.97 9.22
N LEU A 176 9.81 0.96 9.24
CA LEU A 176 9.44 -0.45 9.29
C LEU A 176 9.72 -1.03 10.70
N PRO A 177 8.97 -2.06 11.13
CA PRO A 177 8.01 -2.86 10.36
C PRO A 177 6.62 -2.25 10.22
N TRP A 178 6.23 -1.25 10.97
CA TRP A 178 4.84 -0.71 11.04
C TRP A 178 4.36 -0.01 9.75
N ASN A 179 5.27 0.28 8.83
CA ASN A 179 4.99 0.95 7.55
C ASN A 179 4.42 2.39 7.72
N TYR A 180 4.90 3.13 8.74
CA TYR A 180 4.62 4.56 8.82
C TYR A 180 5.50 5.34 7.85
N SER A 181 4.91 6.30 7.15
CA SER A 181 5.67 7.23 6.29
C SER A 181 5.86 8.56 7.00
N PHE A 182 7.06 9.14 6.86
CA PHE A 182 7.40 10.46 7.39
C PHE A 182 7.92 11.39 6.30
N GLY A 183 7.87 12.68 6.56
CA GLY A 183 8.43 13.70 5.67
C GLY A 183 8.80 14.97 6.39
N THR A 184 9.64 15.80 5.75
CA THR A 184 10.03 17.16 6.19
C THR A 184 10.81 17.24 7.52
N LEU A 185 11.19 16.12 8.12
CA LEU A 185 11.93 16.08 9.38
C LEU A 185 13.41 16.42 9.19
N SER A 186 13.96 17.18 10.14
CA SER A 186 15.42 17.36 10.33
C SER A 186 16.05 16.09 10.94
N ALA A 187 17.38 16.03 11.01
CA ALA A 187 18.08 14.93 11.65
C ALA A 187 17.73 14.79 13.14
N VAL A 188 17.64 15.90 13.86
CA VAL A 188 17.25 15.90 15.28
C VAL A 188 15.84 15.35 15.48
N GLN A 189 14.87 15.81 14.67
CA GLN A 189 13.49 15.32 14.75
C GLN A 189 13.38 13.84 14.32
N THR A 190 14.15 13.43 13.33
CA THR A 190 14.20 12.02 12.90
C THR A 190 14.83 11.13 13.97
N GLY A 191 15.85 11.62 14.67
CA GLY A 191 16.44 10.95 15.82
C GLY A 191 15.42 10.75 16.95
N ALA A 192 14.65 11.77 17.29
CA ALA A 192 13.56 11.66 18.28
C ALA A 192 12.51 10.64 17.85
N MET A 193 12.11 10.65 16.57
CA MET A 193 11.19 9.66 15.99
C MET A 193 11.74 8.22 16.10
N LEU A 194 13.04 8.00 15.84
CA LEU A 194 13.67 6.69 16.00
C LEU A 194 13.71 6.23 17.46
N GLN A 195 13.95 7.13 18.40
CA GLN A 195 13.91 6.84 19.85
C GLN A 195 12.50 6.46 20.30
N ASP A 196 11.47 7.19 19.84
CA ASP A 196 10.08 6.83 20.11
C ASP A 196 9.74 5.46 19.52
N ALA A 197 10.14 5.19 18.27
CA ALA A 197 9.92 3.92 17.61
C ALA A 197 10.59 2.75 18.33
N ALA A 198 11.84 2.91 18.76
CA ALA A 198 12.56 1.91 19.54
C ALA A 198 11.90 1.63 20.91
N ALA A 199 11.20 2.62 21.45
CA ALA A 199 10.39 2.46 22.66
C ALA A 199 8.94 2.02 22.39
N GLY A 200 8.60 1.67 21.14
CA GLY A 200 7.26 1.24 20.75
C GLY A 200 6.21 2.36 20.69
N ARG A 201 6.62 3.62 20.77
CA ARG A 201 5.71 4.78 20.77
C ARG A 201 5.52 5.38 19.39
N LEU A 202 4.29 5.79 19.08
CA LEU A 202 3.96 6.47 17.83
C LEU A 202 4.42 7.94 17.87
N HIS A 203 5.30 8.31 16.94
CA HIS A 203 5.73 9.68 16.74
C HIS A 203 4.79 10.39 15.76
N VAL A 204 4.20 11.53 16.17
CA VAL A 204 3.19 12.26 15.39
C VAL A 204 3.83 13.28 14.44
N THR A 205 4.87 14.00 14.89
CA THR A 205 5.49 15.07 14.11
C THR A 205 6.05 14.54 12.78
N GLY A 206 5.70 15.17 11.67
CA GLY A 206 6.15 14.75 10.33
C GLY A 206 5.54 13.45 9.82
N ASN A 207 4.62 12.84 10.58
CA ASN A 207 3.97 11.60 10.22
C ASN A 207 2.93 11.83 9.12
N ARG A 208 2.96 10.99 8.09
CA ARG A 208 2.09 11.05 6.92
C ARG A 208 0.98 9.99 6.97
N GLY A 209 1.13 9.01 7.86
CA GLY A 209 0.19 7.92 8.10
C GLY A 209 0.83 6.55 8.05
N ARG A 210 0.05 5.57 8.48
CA ARG A 210 0.37 4.14 8.44
C ARG A 210 -0.08 3.54 7.10
N GLY A 211 0.82 2.88 6.40
CA GLY A 211 0.57 2.35 5.06
C GLY A 211 -0.48 1.23 5.00
N THR A 212 -0.84 0.61 6.11
CA THR A 212 -1.94 -0.37 6.18
C THR A 212 -3.33 0.26 6.13
N LEU A 213 -3.43 1.57 6.34
CA LEU A 213 -4.67 2.33 6.34
C LEU A 213 -4.87 3.11 5.03
N GLY A 214 -6.12 3.38 4.65
CA GLY A 214 -6.46 4.30 3.59
C GLY A 214 -6.23 5.76 3.98
N ALA A 215 -6.16 6.66 3.00
CA ALA A 215 -5.79 8.06 3.23
C ALA A 215 -6.63 8.78 4.31
N GLN A 216 -7.95 8.56 4.32
CA GLN A 216 -8.84 9.18 5.31
C GLN A 216 -8.67 8.56 6.70
N GLU A 217 -8.43 7.25 6.76
CA GLU A 217 -8.15 6.53 8.01
C GLU A 217 -6.81 6.96 8.61
N GLN A 218 -5.78 7.19 7.79
CA GLN A 218 -4.49 7.73 8.21
C GLN A 218 -4.65 9.09 8.92
N ILE A 219 -5.54 9.95 8.38
CA ILE A 219 -5.83 11.26 8.99
C ILE A 219 -6.52 11.08 10.34
N ALA A 220 -7.50 10.18 10.42
CA ALA A 220 -8.25 9.93 11.64
C ALA A 220 -7.35 9.34 12.75
N GLU A 221 -6.48 8.37 12.43
CA GLU A 221 -5.50 7.79 13.34
C GLU A 221 -4.59 8.89 13.92
N LEU A 222 -3.96 9.68 13.05
CA LEU A 222 -3.00 10.71 13.48
C LEU A 222 -3.67 11.84 14.23
N ALA A 223 -4.93 12.17 13.93
CA ALA A 223 -5.67 13.20 14.67
C ALA A 223 -5.91 12.79 16.13
N VAL A 224 -6.25 11.51 16.37
CA VAL A 224 -6.42 11.01 17.75
C VAL A 224 -5.07 10.90 18.45
N ALA A 225 -4.03 10.42 17.76
CA ALA A 225 -2.69 10.36 18.34
C ALA A 225 -2.17 11.76 18.74
N ASP A 226 -2.41 12.79 17.91
CA ASP A 226 -2.05 14.18 18.21
C ASP A 226 -2.87 14.75 19.38
N TYR A 227 -4.16 14.44 19.43
CA TYR A 227 -5.05 14.82 20.54
C TYR A 227 -4.56 14.24 21.87
N LEU A 228 -4.18 12.95 21.90
CA LEU A 228 -3.66 12.28 23.10
C LEU A 228 -2.28 12.81 23.48
N ALA A 229 -1.40 13.05 22.53
CA ALA A 229 -0.10 13.67 22.76
C ALA A 229 -0.24 15.09 23.37
N GLY A 230 -1.22 15.86 22.91
CA GLY A 230 -1.56 17.17 23.50
C GLY A 230 -2.05 17.10 24.96
N ALA A 231 -2.60 15.95 25.37
CA ALA A 231 -2.98 15.66 26.76
C ALA A 231 -1.81 15.08 27.59
N GLY A 232 -0.62 14.91 27.00
CA GLY A 232 0.55 14.31 27.65
C GLY A 232 0.54 12.77 27.66
N GLU A 233 -0.36 12.16 26.88
CA GLU A 233 -0.45 10.71 26.75
C GLU A 233 0.39 10.22 25.56
N THR A 234 0.85 8.97 25.63
CA THR A 234 1.59 8.30 24.54
C THR A 234 0.73 7.22 23.94
N VAL A 235 0.79 7.07 22.62
CA VAL A 235 0.13 6.01 21.85
C VAL A 235 1.19 5.02 21.40
N ALA A 236 0.91 3.73 21.51
CA ALA A 236 1.83 2.72 21.00
C ALA A 236 1.72 2.58 19.47
N MET A 237 2.78 2.03 18.85
CA MET A 237 2.80 1.75 17.41
C MET A 237 1.66 0.80 17.03
N SER A 238 0.82 1.23 16.10
CA SER A 238 -0.33 0.46 15.58
C SER A 238 -1.42 0.11 16.59
N GLU A 239 -1.44 0.78 17.74
CA GLU A 239 -2.45 0.57 18.79
C GLU A 239 -3.86 0.99 18.34
N LEU A 240 -3.96 2.13 17.67
CA LEU A 240 -5.24 2.67 17.27
C LEU A 240 -5.88 1.89 16.12
N THR A 241 -7.11 1.47 16.32
CA THR A 241 -7.98 0.93 15.27
C THR A 241 -8.86 2.04 14.69
N VAL A 242 -9.10 2.00 13.38
CA VAL A 242 -9.85 3.05 12.68
C VAL A 242 -10.95 2.42 11.85
N ARG A 243 -12.19 2.81 12.07
CA ARG A 243 -13.35 2.35 11.29
C ARG A 243 -14.19 3.54 10.85
N ARG A 244 -14.84 3.42 9.71
CA ARG A 244 -15.78 4.42 9.27
C ARG A 244 -17.07 4.35 10.12
N ALA A 245 -17.55 5.49 10.61
CA ALA A 245 -18.69 5.52 11.55
C ALA A 245 -20.01 5.01 10.91
N ASP A 246 -20.19 5.17 9.60
CA ASP A 246 -21.34 4.69 8.85
C ASP A 246 -21.26 3.20 8.46
N SER A 247 -20.15 2.53 8.73
CA SER A 247 -19.94 1.09 8.54
C SER A 247 -19.97 0.29 9.84
N ALA A 248 -20.25 0.95 10.99
CA ALA A 248 -20.42 0.24 12.24
C ALA A 248 -21.68 -0.65 12.20
N PRO A 249 -21.61 -1.94 12.54
CA PRO A 249 -22.81 -2.70 12.87
C PRO A 249 -23.50 -2.00 14.04
N ALA A 250 -24.83 -1.86 13.96
CA ALA A 250 -25.61 -1.45 15.12
C ALA A 250 -25.23 -2.31 16.34
N PRO A 251 -25.20 -1.75 17.58
CA PRO A 251 -24.87 -2.54 18.75
C PRO A 251 -25.76 -3.79 18.75
N ALA A 252 -25.13 -4.95 18.78
CA ALA A 252 -25.81 -6.22 18.73
C ALA A 252 -26.72 -6.33 19.97
N ALA A 253 -28.02 -6.22 19.74
CA ALA A 253 -28.95 -6.92 20.61
C ALA A 253 -28.58 -8.39 20.54
N ALA A 254 -28.37 -9.01 21.70
CA ALA A 254 -28.07 -10.43 21.78
C ALA A 254 -29.29 -11.20 21.25
N GLU A 255 -29.23 -11.61 20.00
CA GLU A 255 -30.12 -12.59 19.41
C GLU A 255 -29.26 -13.54 18.57
N ASP A 256 -29.53 -14.84 18.71
CA ASP A 256 -28.90 -15.95 18.02
C ASP A 256 -28.69 -15.67 16.54
N THR A 257 -27.44 -15.41 16.14
CA THR A 257 -27.07 -15.36 14.74
C THR A 257 -26.77 -16.78 14.27
N PRO A 258 -27.45 -17.28 13.23
CA PRO A 258 -27.01 -18.52 12.60
C PRO A 258 -25.58 -18.33 12.08
N GLU A 259 -24.75 -19.31 12.39
CA GLU A 259 -23.35 -19.43 11.98
C GLU A 259 -23.19 -19.00 10.52
N ALA A 260 -22.40 -17.95 10.30
CA ALA A 260 -22.13 -17.46 8.94
C ALA A 260 -21.47 -18.59 8.15
N ALA A 261 -22.11 -18.99 7.07
CA ALA A 261 -21.61 -20.03 6.18
C ALA A 261 -20.15 -19.72 5.80
N PRO A 262 -19.23 -20.70 5.87
CA PRO A 262 -17.83 -20.49 5.56
C PRO A 262 -17.66 -19.91 4.16
N ALA A 263 -16.67 -19.02 4.01
CA ALA A 263 -16.35 -18.44 2.71
C ALA A 263 -16.11 -19.57 1.69
N PRO A 264 -16.69 -19.48 0.47
CA PRO A 264 -16.59 -20.56 -0.50
C PRO A 264 -15.12 -20.82 -0.86
N ASP A 265 -14.75 -22.10 -0.86
CA ASP A 265 -13.41 -22.56 -1.23
C ASP A 265 -13.01 -21.98 -2.61
N PRO A 266 -11.86 -21.31 -2.74
CA PRO A 266 -11.39 -20.78 -4.01
C PRO A 266 -11.23 -21.84 -5.11
N ALA A 267 -10.95 -23.09 -4.73
CA ALA A 267 -10.82 -24.21 -5.67
C ALA A 267 -12.20 -24.65 -6.18
N ALA A 268 -13.20 -24.74 -5.32
CA ALA A 268 -14.59 -25.02 -5.70
C ALA A 268 -15.15 -23.91 -6.60
N ALA A 269 -14.81 -22.64 -6.31
CA ALA A 269 -15.16 -21.50 -7.13
C ALA A 269 -14.58 -21.56 -8.56
N ALA A 270 -13.33 -21.95 -8.67
CA ALA A 270 -12.65 -22.13 -9.96
C ALA A 270 -13.26 -23.30 -10.76
N ALA A 271 -13.64 -24.37 -10.09
CA ALA A 271 -14.31 -25.52 -10.71
C ALA A 271 -15.72 -25.17 -11.22
N ASP A 272 -16.50 -24.42 -10.44
CA ASP A 272 -17.82 -23.93 -10.85
C ASP A 272 -17.73 -23.01 -12.07
N TYR A 273 -16.73 -22.11 -12.09
CA TYR A 273 -16.51 -21.23 -13.23
C TYR A 273 -16.03 -21.98 -14.49
N ALA A 274 -15.18 -23.00 -14.32
CA ALA A 274 -14.73 -23.87 -15.40
C ALA A 274 -15.89 -24.67 -16.01
N ALA A 275 -16.79 -25.18 -15.17
CA ALA A 275 -18.00 -25.90 -15.61
C ALA A 275 -18.98 -24.98 -16.37
N VAL A 276 -19.12 -23.72 -15.94
CA VAL A 276 -19.89 -22.71 -16.68
C VAL A 276 -19.25 -22.37 -18.01
N ALA A 277 -17.94 -22.14 -18.04
CA ALA A 277 -17.20 -21.86 -19.28
C ALA A 277 -17.26 -23.04 -20.27
N ALA A 278 -17.29 -24.28 -19.77
CA ALA A 278 -17.44 -25.49 -20.57
C ALA A 278 -18.84 -25.63 -21.21
N SER A 279 -19.87 -25.00 -20.63
CA SER A 279 -21.25 -25.03 -21.15
C SER A 279 -21.51 -24.03 -22.28
N VAL A 280 -20.62 -23.09 -22.51
CA VAL A 280 -20.72 -22.16 -23.65
C VAL A 280 -20.37 -22.87 -24.94
N ASP A 281 -20.98 -22.44 -26.05
CA ASP A 281 -20.77 -22.99 -27.37
C ASP A 281 -19.29 -23.30 -27.65
N ALA A 282 -19.00 -24.53 -28.04
CA ALA A 282 -17.65 -25.06 -28.18
C ALA A 282 -16.83 -24.36 -29.28
N ASP A 283 -17.50 -23.95 -30.38
CA ASP A 283 -16.85 -23.25 -31.46
C ASP A 283 -16.52 -21.81 -31.13
N LEU A 284 -17.43 -21.11 -30.43
CA LEU A 284 -17.18 -19.77 -29.91
C LEU A 284 -16.05 -19.77 -28.87
N ARG A 285 -16.02 -20.77 -28.00
CA ARG A 285 -14.95 -20.96 -27.00
C ARG A 285 -13.59 -21.20 -27.66
N ARG A 286 -13.52 -22.05 -28.66
CA ARG A 286 -12.29 -22.34 -29.41
C ARG A 286 -11.77 -21.10 -30.11
N ARG A 287 -12.63 -20.40 -30.88
CA ARG A 287 -12.28 -19.15 -31.59
C ARG A 287 -11.81 -18.06 -30.65
N ALA A 288 -12.49 -17.85 -29.51
CA ALA A 288 -12.08 -16.90 -28.49
C ALA A 288 -10.71 -17.24 -27.89
N GLY A 289 -10.44 -18.53 -27.63
CA GLY A 289 -9.15 -19.03 -27.14
C GLY A 289 -8.00 -18.73 -28.10
N GLU A 290 -8.17 -19.04 -29.40
CA GLU A 290 -7.19 -18.76 -30.45
C GLU A 290 -6.88 -17.25 -30.54
N LEU A 291 -7.91 -16.39 -30.50
CA LEU A 291 -7.76 -14.95 -30.57
C LEU A 291 -7.15 -14.35 -29.28
N ILE A 292 -7.38 -14.96 -28.11
CA ILE A 292 -6.71 -14.57 -26.87
C ILE A 292 -5.22 -14.87 -26.96
N THR A 293 -4.86 -16.05 -27.46
CA THR A 293 -3.46 -16.46 -27.68
C THR A 293 -2.78 -15.52 -28.65
N GLN A 294 -3.37 -15.26 -29.81
CA GLN A 294 -2.86 -14.31 -30.79
C GLN A 294 -2.63 -12.92 -30.20
N ARG A 295 -3.60 -12.44 -29.42
CA ARG A 295 -3.49 -11.14 -28.73
C ARG A 295 -2.35 -11.10 -27.72
N MET A 296 -2.09 -12.22 -27.03
CA MET A 296 -0.96 -12.34 -26.11
C MET A 296 0.37 -12.36 -26.84
N GLU A 297 0.50 -13.12 -27.93
CA GLU A 297 1.70 -13.18 -28.77
C GLU A 297 2.05 -11.80 -29.35
N MET A 298 1.07 -11.08 -29.87
CA MET A 298 1.27 -9.72 -30.39
C MET A 298 1.76 -8.75 -29.32
N LYS A 299 1.31 -8.89 -28.06
CA LYS A 299 1.82 -8.10 -26.94
C LYS A 299 3.24 -8.47 -26.55
N ILE A 300 3.58 -9.75 -26.56
CA ILE A 300 4.91 -10.26 -26.22
C ILE A 300 5.92 -9.83 -27.31
N THR A 301 5.51 -9.87 -28.57
CA THR A 301 6.36 -9.50 -29.72
C THR A 301 6.38 -7.98 -30.02
N GLY A 302 5.69 -7.17 -29.22
CA GLY A 302 5.69 -5.71 -29.37
C GLY A 302 4.89 -5.16 -30.56
N ARG A 303 4.03 -5.98 -31.20
CA ARG A 303 3.19 -5.60 -32.37
C ARG A 303 1.98 -4.76 -31.97
N TYR A 304 2.18 -3.67 -31.24
CA TYR A 304 1.11 -2.88 -30.63
C TYR A 304 0.24 -2.10 -31.62
N GLU A 305 0.82 -1.60 -32.71
CA GLU A 305 0.07 -0.82 -33.72
C GLU A 305 -0.84 -1.74 -34.54
N GLU A 306 -0.35 -2.91 -34.92
CA GLU A 306 -1.16 -3.94 -35.58
C GLU A 306 -2.28 -4.44 -34.65
N LEU A 307 -2.00 -4.64 -33.37
CA LEU A 307 -3.02 -4.99 -32.38
C LEU A 307 -4.12 -3.93 -32.25
N LYS A 308 -3.78 -2.63 -32.33
CA LYS A 308 -4.76 -1.54 -32.33
C LYS A 308 -5.65 -1.57 -33.57
N GLU A 309 -5.04 -1.84 -34.73
CA GLU A 309 -5.76 -1.91 -36.00
C GLU A 309 -6.75 -3.07 -36.00
N LEU A 310 -6.31 -4.27 -35.64
CA LEU A 310 -7.19 -5.44 -35.53
C LEU A 310 -8.35 -5.24 -34.53
N LYS A 311 -8.11 -4.51 -33.44
CA LYS A 311 -9.18 -4.13 -32.51
C LYS A 311 -10.20 -3.18 -33.15
N ARG A 312 -9.75 -2.19 -33.94
CA ARG A 312 -10.65 -1.27 -34.65
C ARG A 312 -11.49 -1.99 -35.69
N GLN A 313 -10.93 -3.00 -36.35
CA GLN A 313 -11.63 -3.85 -37.33
C GLN A 313 -12.58 -4.88 -36.70
N GLY A 314 -12.68 -4.94 -35.37
CA GLY A 314 -13.57 -5.90 -34.69
C GLY A 314 -13.04 -7.34 -34.65
N HIS A 315 -11.76 -7.58 -35.02
CA HIS A 315 -11.17 -8.92 -35.10
C HIS A 315 -11.31 -9.72 -33.79
N PHE A 316 -11.35 -9.05 -32.64
CA PHE A 316 -11.49 -9.67 -31.32
C PHE A 316 -12.94 -9.70 -30.80
N GLN A 317 -13.93 -9.46 -31.66
CA GLN A 317 -15.35 -9.53 -31.31
C GLN A 317 -15.76 -10.90 -30.71
N PRO A 318 -15.31 -12.06 -31.22
CA PRO A 318 -15.61 -13.36 -30.63
C PRO A 318 -15.13 -13.53 -29.19
N VAL A 319 -14.06 -12.85 -28.79
CA VAL A 319 -13.60 -12.85 -27.37
C VAL A 319 -14.60 -12.14 -26.47
N HIS A 320 -15.17 -11.04 -26.93
CA HIS A 320 -16.19 -10.29 -26.20
C HIS A 320 -17.51 -11.09 -26.10
N GLU A 321 -17.95 -11.69 -27.19
CA GLU A 321 -19.13 -12.54 -27.24
C GLU A 321 -19.00 -13.75 -26.30
N TYR A 322 -17.86 -14.42 -26.30
CA TYR A 322 -17.57 -15.51 -25.37
C TYR A 322 -17.63 -15.05 -23.91
N GLN A 323 -17.02 -13.90 -23.59
CA GLN A 323 -17.07 -13.35 -22.24
C GLN A 323 -18.49 -13.01 -21.77
N GLN A 324 -19.34 -12.51 -22.67
CA GLN A 324 -20.74 -12.25 -22.40
C GLN A 324 -21.54 -13.54 -22.19
N ALA A 325 -21.33 -14.54 -23.06
CA ALA A 325 -21.99 -15.83 -22.93
C ALA A 325 -21.64 -16.55 -21.61
N VAL A 326 -20.38 -16.50 -21.18
CA VAL A 326 -19.96 -17.03 -19.87
C VAL A 326 -20.62 -16.27 -18.72
N LYS A 327 -20.72 -14.96 -18.80
CA LYS A 327 -21.41 -14.14 -17.77
C LYS A 327 -22.88 -14.49 -17.65
N GLN A 328 -23.55 -14.64 -18.79
CA GLN A 328 -24.97 -15.00 -18.85
C GLN A 328 -25.19 -16.40 -18.27
N ALA A 329 -24.44 -17.39 -18.70
CA ALA A 329 -24.54 -18.76 -18.21
C ALA A 329 -24.21 -18.87 -16.71
N ALA A 330 -23.27 -18.06 -16.20
CA ALA A 330 -22.97 -17.96 -14.77
C ALA A 330 -24.10 -17.33 -13.96
N SER A 331 -24.79 -16.34 -14.54
CA SER A 331 -25.96 -15.70 -13.92
C SER A 331 -27.14 -16.66 -13.83
N GLU A 332 -27.43 -17.37 -14.91
CA GLU A 332 -28.52 -18.36 -14.99
C GLU A 332 -28.33 -19.52 -13.99
N ARG A 333 -27.10 -19.93 -13.74
CA ARG A 333 -26.76 -20.99 -12.75
C ARG A 333 -26.61 -20.46 -11.32
N GLY A 334 -26.87 -19.18 -11.05
CA GLY A 334 -26.71 -18.56 -9.72
C GLY A 334 -25.25 -18.47 -9.22
N VAL A 335 -24.27 -18.82 -10.04
CA VAL A 335 -22.84 -18.75 -9.73
C VAL A 335 -22.38 -17.29 -9.72
N TYR A 336 -22.96 -16.44 -10.56
CA TYR A 336 -22.59 -15.03 -10.70
C TYR A 336 -22.91 -14.20 -9.44
N GLY A 337 -24.01 -14.50 -8.73
CA GLY A 337 -24.44 -13.78 -7.52
C GLY A 337 -23.50 -14.00 -6.33
N LYS A 338 -22.89 -15.17 -6.20
CA LYS A 338 -21.94 -15.49 -5.12
C LYS A 338 -20.58 -14.79 -5.28
N TYR A 339 -20.14 -14.55 -6.52
CA TYR A 339 -18.80 -14.01 -6.83
C TYR A 339 -18.83 -12.57 -7.36
N SER A 340 -19.98 -12.05 -7.80
CA SER A 340 -20.15 -10.68 -8.32
C SER A 340 -19.81 -9.64 -7.25
N LYS A 341 -20.24 -9.83 -6.00
CA LYS A 341 -19.92 -8.94 -4.88
C LYS A 341 -18.41 -8.85 -4.60
N TYR A 342 -17.66 -9.92 -4.84
CA TYR A 342 -16.21 -9.95 -4.67
C TYR A 342 -15.48 -9.23 -5.82
N ASN A 343 -15.93 -9.44 -7.07
CA ASN A 343 -15.32 -8.81 -8.25
C ASN A 343 -15.76 -7.35 -8.46
N GLU A 344 -16.98 -6.97 -8.11
CA GLU A 344 -17.44 -5.58 -8.12
C GLU A 344 -16.65 -4.68 -7.16
N ARG A 345 -16.19 -5.19 -6.03
CA ARG A 345 -15.27 -4.45 -5.16
C ARG A 345 -13.90 -4.25 -5.81
N ARG A 346 -13.45 -5.19 -6.64
CA ARG A 346 -12.15 -5.14 -7.32
C ARG A 346 -12.16 -4.26 -8.58
N ASP A 347 -13.27 -4.19 -9.31
CA ASP A 347 -13.39 -3.41 -10.55
C ASP A 347 -13.82 -1.97 -10.32
N LYS A 348 -14.48 -1.65 -9.21
CA LYS A 348 -14.80 -0.26 -8.81
C LYS A 348 -13.57 0.62 -8.59
N HIS A 349 -12.39 0.03 -8.43
CA HIS A 349 -11.13 0.78 -8.35
C HIS A 349 -10.45 1.04 -9.71
N LYS A 350 -10.96 0.50 -10.84
CA LYS A 350 -10.28 0.62 -12.15
C LYS A 350 -10.93 1.55 -13.18
N HIS A 351 -12.18 1.96 -13.00
CA HIS A 351 -12.85 2.82 -13.98
C HIS A 351 -13.71 3.89 -13.29
N LYS A 352 -13.15 5.07 -13.09
CA LYS A 352 -13.93 6.32 -13.01
C LYS A 352 -13.15 7.49 -13.59
N HIS A 353 -13.13 7.57 -14.91
CA HIS A 353 -13.18 8.84 -15.63
C HIS A 353 -14.38 8.75 -16.57
N GLY A 354 -15.47 9.38 -16.19
CA GLY A 354 -16.73 9.46 -16.96
C GLY A 354 -17.85 9.95 -16.07
N ASP A 355 -18.38 11.10 -16.41
CA ASP A 355 -19.56 11.84 -15.94
C ASP A 355 -20.31 11.27 -14.72
N HIS A 356 -20.19 11.96 -13.59
CA HIS A 356 -20.97 11.73 -12.40
C HIS A 356 -22.13 12.71 -12.28
N LYS A 357 -23.37 12.19 -12.39
CA LYS A 357 -24.51 12.80 -11.73
C LYS A 357 -24.24 12.83 -10.23
N HIS A 358 -24.17 14.01 -9.65
CA HIS A 358 -23.90 14.24 -8.23
C HIS A 358 -24.93 13.51 -7.35
N ASP A 359 -24.50 12.43 -6.70
CA ASP A 359 -25.27 11.84 -5.60
C ASP A 359 -25.16 12.75 -4.37
N LYS A 360 -26.30 13.13 -3.80
CA LYS A 360 -26.41 14.01 -2.62
C LYS A 360 -25.72 13.45 -1.38
N ARG A 361 -25.37 12.14 -1.33
CA ARG A 361 -24.57 11.51 -0.26
C ARG A 361 -23.11 11.94 -0.22
N GLN A 362 -22.56 12.57 -1.27
CA GLN A 362 -21.16 13.07 -1.28
C GLN A 362 -20.95 14.39 -0.53
N ARG A 363 -21.99 14.99 0.07
CA ARG A 363 -21.89 16.27 0.79
C ARG A 363 -21.66 16.14 2.30
N MET A 364 -21.72 14.96 2.88
CA MET A 364 -21.41 14.79 4.30
C MET A 364 -19.91 14.53 4.49
N ASN A 365 -19.31 15.28 5.40
CA ASN A 365 -17.94 15.06 5.83
C ASN A 365 -17.81 13.66 6.43
N PRO A 366 -16.86 12.82 5.98
CA PRO A 366 -16.75 11.47 6.50
C PRO A 366 -16.34 11.50 7.97
N THR A 367 -16.98 10.68 8.79
CA THR A 367 -16.68 10.51 10.20
C THR A 367 -16.12 9.13 10.45
N PHE A 368 -15.08 9.05 11.28
CA PHE A 368 -14.41 7.82 11.67
C PHE A 368 -14.53 7.62 13.17
N LEU A 369 -14.63 6.36 13.58
CA LEU A 369 -14.47 5.91 14.94
C LEU A 369 -13.02 5.38 15.07
N VAL A 370 -12.29 5.92 16.03
CA VAL A 370 -10.92 5.50 16.37
C VAL A 370 -10.95 4.99 17.80
N SER A 371 -10.29 3.84 18.06
CA SER A 371 -10.27 3.24 19.40
C SER A 371 -8.90 2.68 19.75
N ASP A 372 -8.53 2.77 21.03
CA ASP A 372 -7.36 2.12 21.64
C ASP A 372 -7.72 0.79 22.34
N GLY A 373 -8.97 0.33 22.18
CA GLY A 373 -9.52 -0.87 22.84
C GLY A 373 -10.43 -0.50 24.00
N ASP A 374 -10.01 0.40 24.86
CA ASP A 374 -10.75 0.82 26.06
C ASP A 374 -11.59 2.08 25.82
N ARG A 375 -11.05 3.01 25.05
CA ARG A 375 -11.64 4.31 24.75
C ARG A 375 -11.88 4.46 23.27
N SER A 376 -12.79 5.35 22.90
CA SER A 376 -13.08 5.64 21.51
C SER A 376 -13.25 7.15 21.27
N TRP A 377 -12.93 7.57 20.06
CA TRP A 377 -13.07 8.95 19.60
C TRP A 377 -13.74 8.97 18.24
N THR A 378 -14.55 9.99 18.01
CA THR A 378 -15.05 10.32 16.67
C THR A 378 -14.18 11.41 16.06
N VAL A 379 -13.80 11.18 14.78
CA VAL A 379 -13.05 12.16 13.98
C VAL A 379 -13.84 12.47 12.72
N THR A 380 -14.28 13.70 12.56
CA THR A 380 -14.93 14.18 11.34
C THR A 380 -13.88 14.83 10.46
N LEU A 381 -13.82 14.46 9.19
CA LEU A 381 -12.88 15.05 8.23
C LEU A 381 -13.55 16.17 7.44
N GLU A 382 -12.79 17.20 7.15
CA GLU A 382 -13.19 18.36 6.37
C GLU A 382 -12.31 18.53 5.12
N ARG A 383 -12.82 19.20 4.10
CA ARG A 383 -12.03 19.53 2.92
C ARG A 383 -11.27 20.83 3.14
N SER A 384 -9.95 20.75 3.03
CA SER A 384 -9.05 21.90 2.94
C SER A 384 -8.65 22.14 1.49
N THR A 385 -8.78 23.38 1.04
CA THR A 385 -8.46 23.80 -0.34
C THR A 385 -7.51 24.98 -0.32
N GLY A 386 -6.83 25.25 -1.43
CA GLY A 386 -6.03 26.48 -1.59
C GLY A 386 -4.55 26.33 -1.28
N HIS A 387 -4.06 25.17 -0.82
CA HIS A 387 -2.65 24.98 -0.60
C HIS A 387 -1.90 24.68 -1.91
N PRO A 388 -0.69 25.26 -2.09
CA PRO A 388 0.13 24.96 -3.24
C PRO A 388 0.65 23.52 -3.20
N VAL A 389 0.58 22.84 -4.34
CA VAL A 389 1.13 21.49 -4.53
C VAL A 389 1.97 21.46 -5.80
N VAL A 390 3.21 21.03 -5.67
CA VAL A 390 4.10 20.71 -6.79
C VAL A 390 4.37 19.21 -6.75
N SER A 391 3.80 18.48 -7.69
CA SER A 391 3.78 17.00 -7.65
C SER A 391 5.16 16.39 -7.88
N SER A 392 6.04 17.02 -8.66
CA SER A 392 7.40 16.56 -8.96
C SER A 392 8.32 17.74 -9.27
N CYS A 393 9.64 17.59 -9.12
CA CYS A 393 10.58 18.61 -9.51
C CYS A 393 10.49 18.89 -11.01
N GLY A 394 10.16 20.14 -11.38
CA GLY A 394 9.89 20.56 -12.75
C GLY A 394 8.41 20.67 -13.12
N ASP A 395 7.49 20.16 -12.29
CA ASP A 395 6.06 20.34 -12.49
C ASP A 395 5.61 21.77 -12.16
N LYS A 396 4.54 22.20 -12.80
CA LYS A 396 3.86 23.45 -12.44
C LYS A 396 3.14 23.30 -11.12
N GLN A 397 3.16 24.36 -10.31
CA GLN A 397 2.38 24.46 -9.09
C GLN A 397 0.88 24.43 -9.42
N LYS A 398 0.12 23.67 -8.62
CA LYS A 398 -1.33 23.53 -8.68
C LYS A 398 -1.92 23.88 -7.33
N THR A 399 -3.19 24.26 -7.32
CA THR A 399 -3.97 24.38 -6.09
C THR A 399 -4.43 22.99 -5.67
N GLY A 400 -4.04 22.57 -4.48
CA GLY A 400 -4.39 21.30 -3.90
C GLY A 400 -5.73 21.32 -3.15
N THR A 401 -6.33 20.15 -3.03
CA THR A 401 -7.46 19.87 -2.15
C THR A 401 -7.15 18.59 -1.40
N SER A 402 -7.19 18.63 -0.08
CA SER A 402 -6.94 17.47 0.79
C SER A 402 -8.03 17.35 1.85
N TRP A 403 -8.09 16.19 2.48
CA TRP A 403 -8.84 16.02 3.71
C TRP A 403 -7.96 16.40 4.89
N VAL A 404 -8.58 16.98 5.92
CA VAL A 404 -7.97 17.29 7.22
C VAL A 404 -8.94 16.90 8.33
N ALA A 405 -8.46 16.68 9.53
CA ALA A 405 -9.32 16.46 10.68
C ALA A 405 -9.99 17.79 11.07
N GLY A 406 -11.32 17.81 11.13
CA GLY A 406 -12.12 18.95 11.58
C GLY A 406 -12.29 18.99 13.11
N GLY A 407 -12.00 17.87 13.79
CA GLY A 407 -12.02 17.78 15.24
C GLY A 407 -12.06 16.34 15.75
N VAL A 408 -11.54 16.14 16.95
CA VAL A 408 -11.56 14.87 17.69
C VAL A 408 -12.50 15.03 18.88
N ARG A 409 -13.42 14.08 19.07
CA ARG A 409 -14.36 14.08 20.20
C ARG A 409 -14.34 12.71 20.89
N PRO A 410 -14.07 12.64 22.20
CA PRO A 410 -14.23 11.41 22.96
C PRO A 410 -15.68 10.89 22.85
N VAL A 411 -15.82 9.59 22.76
CA VAL A 411 -17.12 8.90 22.85
C VAL A 411 -17.29 8.48 24.31
N SER A 412 -18.27 9.04 25.00
CA SER A 412 -18.59 8.61 26.37
C SER A 412 -19.05 7.15 26.34
N PRO A 413 -18.58 6.28 27.29
CA PRO A 413 -19.15 4.96 27.41
C PRO A 413 -20.66 5.09 27.70
N VAL A 414 -21.47 4.34 26.97
CA VAL A 414 -22.90 4.24 27.27
C VAL A 414 -23.00 3.62 28.67
N SER A 415 -23.42 4.42 29.67
CA SER A 415 -23.70 3.92 31.00
C SER A 415 -24.75 2.80 30.86
N PRO A 416 -24.51 1.59 31.39
CA PRO A 416 -25.57 0.60 31.46
C PRO A 416 -26.71 1.19 32.28
N GLY A 417 -27.88 1.33 31.65
CA GLY A 417 -29.07 1.87 32.32
C GLY A 417 -29.32 1.06 33.60
N HIS A 418 -29.37 1.74 34.73
CA HIS A 418 -29.94 1.17 35.94
C HIS A 418 -31.44 0.93 35.68
N GLU A 419 -31.83 -0.30 35.50
CA GLU A 419 -33.17 -0.79 35.82
C GLU A 419 -33.22 -1.38 37.23
#